data_74eae254001b77a997ffee5230cde08b
#
_entry.id   74eae254001b77a997ffee5230cde08b
#
_cell.length_a   1.000
_cell.length_b   1.000
_cell.length_c   1.000
_cell.angle_alpha   90.00
_cell.angle_beta   90.00
_cell.angle_gamma   90.00
#
_symmetry.space_group_name_H-M   'P 1'
#
loop_
_entity.id
_entity.type
_entity.pdbx_description
1 polymer ?
#
loop_
_entity_poly.entity_id
_entity_poly.type
_entity_poly.pdbx_seq_one_letter_code
_entity_poly.pdbx_strand_id
1 'polypeptide(L)'
;MKTIILNCLFIMFSTNAMSQPLETVPYVDLERYSGLWYEIASYPQRFQRGCHKTTAEYSISERGHVVVVNRCNKDSIDGRQSSIRGKAFVQKNSGNAKLRVQFFWPFRGDYWIIDLADDYSYAVVSHPNRNYLWILSRTPEMDEKIYSGILGRLKDQGFDLDILQKTIQRSL
;
A
#
# COMPACT_ATOMS: atom_id res chain seq x y z
N MET A 1 -49.22 36.28 35.33
CA MET A 1 -47.84 36.04 34.85
C MET A 1 -47.82 34.75 34.07
N LYS A 2 -47.65 34.79 32.73
CA LYS A 2 -47.54 33.59 31.88
C LYS A 2 -46.07 33.40 31.54
N THR A 3 -45.50 32.33 32.07
CA THR A 3 -44.10 31.93 31.80
C THR A 3 -44.04 31.25 30.44
N ILE A 4 -43.37 31.85 29.47
CA ILE A 4 -43.08 31.26 28.16
C ILE A 4 -41.81 30.41 28.28
N ILE A 5 -41.95 29.08 28.17
CA ILE A 5 -40.82 28.17 28.10
C ILE A 5 -40.35 28.12 26.63
N LEU A 6 -39.21 28.72 26.35
CA LEU A 6 -38.55 28.65 25.03
C LEU A 6 -37.81 27.33 24.90
N ASN A 7 -38.37 26.44 24.10
CA ASN A 7 -37.80 25.11 23.84
C ASN A 7 -36.75 25.26 22.73
N CYS A 8 -35.45 25.33 23.08
CA CYS A 8 -34.35 25.30 22.10
C CYS A 8 -34.20 23.90 21.54
N LEU A 9 -34.67 23.68 20.35
CA LEU A 9 -34.46 22.45 19.59
C LEU A 9 -33.02 22.44 19.06
N PHE A 10 -32.16 21.66 19.70
CA PHE A 10 -30.77 21.46 19.27
C PHE A 10 -30.75 20.46 18.12
N ILE A 11 -30.70 20.95 16.87
CA ILE A 11 -30.55 20.10 15.69
C ILE A 11 -29.10 19.64 15.63
N MET A 12 -28.86 18.40 16.03
CA MET A 12 -27.55 17.73 15.82
C MET A 12 -27.40 17.43 14.32
N PHE A 13 -26.62 18.22 13.62
CA PHE A 13 -26.15 17.87 12.29
C PHE A 13 -25.12 16.75 12.43
N SER A 14 -25.52 15.49 12.18
CA SER A 14 -24.57 14.41 11.97
C SER A 14 -23.87 14.67 10.64
N THR A 15 -22.65 15.20 10.68
CA THR A 15 -21.78 15.24 9.51
C THR A 15 -21.35 13.81 9.21
N ASN A 16 -21.97 13.20 8.21
CA ASN A 16 -21.40 12.01 7.59
C ASN A 16 -20.05 12.41 7.00
N ALA A 17 -18.96 12.08 7.69
CA ALA A 17 -17.62 12.20 7.15
C ALA A 17 -17.49 11.21 5.98
N MET A 18 -17.82 11.66 4.77
CA MET A 18 -17.47 10.91 3.57
C MET A 18 -15.95 10.79 3.54
N SER A 19 -15.46 9.55 3.63
CA SER A 19 -14.03 9.28 3.47
C SER A 19 -13.55 9.94 2.17
N GLN A 20 -12.56 10.84 2.29
CA GLN A 20 -11.96 11.50 1.13
C GLN A 20 -11.44 10.44 0.14
N PRO A 21 -11.59 10.68 -1.18
CA PRO A 21 -10.99 9.80 -2.17
C PRO A 21 -9.51 9.57 -1.87
N LEU A 22 -9.04 8.34 -2.05
CA LEU A 22 -7.62 8.06 -1.87
C LEU A 22 -6.82 8.74 -2.98
N GLU A 23 -5.83 9.52 -2.59
CA GLU A 23 -4.94 10.21 -3.52
C GLU A 23 -3.65 9.41 -3.72
N THR A 24 -3.04 9.58 -4.89
CA THR A 24 -1.72 9.02 -5.21
C THR A 24 -0.69 10.13 -5.23
N VAL A 25 0.59 9.76 -5.15
CA VAL A 25 1.66 10.71 -5.49
C VAL A 25 1.45 11.25 -6.90
N PRO A 26 1.87 12.50 -7.18
CA PRO A 26 1.59 13.15 -8.47
C PRO A 26 2.32 12.48 -9.65
N TYR A 27 3.51 11.93 -9.39
CA TYR A 27 4.34 11.31 -10.43
C TYR A 27 5.26 10.24 -9.86
N VAL A 28 5.51 9.19 -10.66
CA VAL A 28 6.48 8.12 -10.39
C VAL A 28 7.38 7.93 -11.61
N ASP A 29 8.67 8.08 -11.42
CA ASP A 29 9.70 7.65 -12.37
C ASP A 29 9.83 6.12 -12.26
N LEU A 30 9.39 5.41 -13.30
CA LEU A 30 9.36 3.94 -13.29
C LEU A 30 10.77 3.32 -13.33
N GLU A 31 11.75 3.99 -13.91
CA GLU A 31 13.14 3.53 -13.90
C GLU A 31 13.69 3.56 -12.47
N ARG A 32 13.50 4.66 -11.74
CA ARG A 32 13.89 4.77 -10.33
C ARG A 32 13.08 3.84 -9.43
N TYR A 33 11.79 3.58 -9.79
CA TYR A 33 10.93 2.66 -9.04
C TYR A 33 11.31 1.18 -9.28
N SER A 34 11.94 0.87 -10.41
CA SER A 34 12.40 -0.48 -10.76
C SER A 34 13.41 -1.04 -9.76
N GLY A 35 13.63 -2.35 -9.80
CA GLY A 35 14.51 -3.09 -8.90
C GLY A 35 13.80 -3.70 -7.71
N LEU A 36 14.56 -4.05 -6.69
CA LEU A 36 14.11 -4.80 -5.53
C LEU A 36 13.52 -3.89 -4.45
N TRP A 37 12.41 -4.36 -3.86
CA TRP A 37 11.73 -3.78 -2.71
C TRP A 37 11.47 -4.87 -1.66
N TYR A 38 11.70 -4.55 -0.40
CA TYR A 38 11.36 -5.38 0.75
C TYR A 38 10.03 -4.92 1.33
N GLU A 39 9.11 -5.85 1.59
CA GLU A 39 7.88 -5.56 2.31
C GLU A 39 8.20 -5.38 3.80
N ILE A 40 7.94 -4.20 4.34
CA ILE A 40 8.16 -3.89 5.77
C ILE A 40 6.90 -4.23 6.58
N ALA A 41 5.74 -3.90 6.03
CA ALA A 41 4.46 -4.23 6.63
C ALA A 41 3.37 -4.31 5.55
N SER A 42 2.33 -5.07 5.82
CA SER A 42 1.17 -5.17 4.93
C SER A 42 -0.12 -5.50 5.69
N TYR A 43 -1.25 -5.24 5.06
CA TYR A 43 -2.51 -5.82 5.52
C TYR A 43 -2.52 -7.32 5.25
N PRO A 44 -3.18 -8.14 6.13
CA PRO A 44 -3.22 -9.58 5.94
C PRO A 44 -3.97 -9.97 4.66
N GLN A 45 -3.34 -10.78 3.85
CA GLN A 45 -3.82 -11.24 2.55
C GLN A 45 -3.88 -12.76 2.51
N ARG A 46 -4.96 -13.32 1.93
CA ARG A 46 -5.08 -14.77 1.81
C ARG A 46 -3.94 -15.39 0.98
N PHE A 47 -3.52 -14.70 -0.08
CA PHE A 47 -2.47 -15.17 -0.99
C PHE A 47 -1.05 -15.02 -0.42
N GLN A 48 -0.85 -14.19 0.62
CA GLN A 48 0.42 -14.04 1.34
C GLN A 48 0.47 -14.79 2.67
N ARG A 49 -0.55 -15.60 2.99
CA ARG A 49 -0.56 -16.35 4.26
C ARG A 49 0.68 -17.22 4.38
N GLY A 50 1.35 -17.16 5.55
CA GLY A 50 2.59 -17.87 5.84
C GLY A 50 3.81 -17.36 5.07
N CYS A 51 3.77 -16.15 4.48
CA CYS A 51 4.91 -15.54 3.82
C CYS A 51 5.81 -14.78 4.81
N HIS A 52 7.11 -15.05 4.73
CA HIS A 52 8.21 -14.35 5.39
C HIS A 52 9.21 -13.88 4.33
N LYS A 53 10.08 -12.92 4.64
CA LYS A 53 11.07 -12.37 3.68
C LYS A 53 10.41 -11.97 2.34
N THR A 54 9.21 -11.37 2.43
CA THR A 54 8.47 -10.96 1.24
C THR A 54 9.18 -9.82 0.52
N THR A 55 9.37 -9.99 -0.79
CA THR A 55 9.98 -8.99 -1.66
C THR A 55 9.15 -8.83 -2.93
N ALA A 56 9.24 -7.65 -3.54
CA ALA A 56 8.73 -7.37 -4.87
C ALA A 56 9.85 -6.80 -5.74
N GLU A 57 10.02 -7.32 -6.94
CA GLU A 57 10.99 -6.84 -7.91
C GLU A 57 10.27 -6.36 -9.16
N TYR A 58 10.57 -5.12 -9.57
CA TYR A 58 9.96 -4.49 -10.73
C TYR A 58 11.01 -4.26 -11.81
N SER A 59 10.62 -4.50 -13.07
CA SER A 59 11.44 -4.18 -14.23
C SER A 59 10.56 -3.73 -15.39
N ILE A 60 11.07 -2.84 -16.23
CA ILE A 60 10.37 -2.37 -17.42
C ILE A 60 10.65 -3.34 -18.56
N SER A 61 9.59 -3.87 -19.18
CA SER A 61 9.74 -4.74 -20.34
C SER A 61 9.91 -3.94 -21.63
N GLU A 62 10.54 -4.52 -22.64
CA GLU A 62 10.64 -3.94 -23.99
C GLU A 62 9.28 -3.59 -24.61
N ARG A 63 8.20 -4.21 -24.13
CA ARG A 63 6.82 -3.94 -24.57
C ARG A 63 6.13 -2.81 -23.78
N GLY A 64 6.85 -2.10 -22.91
CA GLY A 64 6.35 -0.92 -22.18
C GLY A 64 5.44 -1.22 -20.99
N HIS A 65 5.30 -2.48 -20.53
CA HIS A 65 4.64 -2.80 -19.28
C HIS A 65 5.68 -3.11 -18.19
N VAL A 66 5.30 -2.94 -16.92
CA VAL A 66 6.15 -3.31 -15.80
C VAL A 66 5.97 -4.80 -15.50
N VAL A 67 7.08 -5.53 -15.42
CA VAL A 67 7.12 -6.90 -14.92
C VAL A 67 7.24 -6.86 -13.41
N VAL A 68 6.45 -7.65 -12.70
CA VAL A 68 6.45 -7.77 -11.24
C VAL A 68 6.78 -9.19 -10.87
N VAL A 69 7.76 -9.38 -10.00
CA VAL A 69 8.09 -10.69 -9.42
C VAL A 69 8.03 -10.58 -7.91
N ASN A 70 7.02 -11.18 -7.30
CA ASN A 70 6.93 -11.29 -5.85
C ASN A 70 7.54 -12.61 -5.39
N ARG A 71 8.30 -12.56 -4.29
CA ARG A 71 8.92 -13.73 -3.66
C ARG A 71 8.66 -13.70 -2.17
N CYS A 72 8.53 -14.88 -1.55
CA CYS A 72 8.55 -15.01 -0.10
C CYS A 72 9.01 -16.42 0.30
N ASN A 73 9.42 -16.60 1.54
CA ASN A 73 9.66 -17.89 2.16
C ASN A 73 8.38 -18.34 2.87
N LYS A 74 7.93 -19.57 2.66
CA LYS A 74 6.70 -20.13 3.21
C LYS A 74 6.91 -20.71 4.60
N ASP A 75 5.96 -20.39 5.49
CA ASP A 75 5.79 -20.94 6.83
C ASP A 75 6.90 -20.65 7.86
N SER A 76 8.07 -20.26 7.40
CA SER A 76 9.17 -19.79 8.22
C SER A 76 10.11 -18.88 7.46
N ILE A 77 11.00 -18.18 8.17
CA ILE A 77 12.00 -17.29 7.58
C ILE A 77 12.99 -18.03 6.68
N ASP A 78 13.28 -19.29 6.98
CA ASP A 78 14.15 -20.17 6.21
C ASP A 78 13.35 -21.23 5.42
N GLY A 79 12.05 -21.03 5.31
CA GLY A 79 11.16 -21.92 4.60
C GLY A 79 11.39 -21.92 3.08
N ARG A 80 10.70 -22.82 2.40
CA ARG A 80 10.81 -22.95 0.94
C ARG A 80 10.40 -21.64 0.25
N GLN A 81 11.26 -21.14 -0.62
CA GLN A 81 10.96 -19.96 -1.43
C GLN A 81 9.80 -20.24 -2.40
N SER A 82 8.86 -19.34 -2.46
CA SER A 82 7.76 -19.28 -3.42
C SER A 82 7.87 -17.97 -4.19
N SER A 83 7.52 -18.01 -5.49
CA SER A 83 7.51 -16.82 -6.33
C SER A 83 6.32 -16.82 -7.28
N ILE A 84 5.88 -15.61 -7.62
CA ILE A 84 4.87 -15.37 -8.63
C ILE A 84 5.29 -14.20 -9.51
N ARG A 85 5.10 -14.37 -10.83
CA ARG A 85 5.40 -13.34 -11.82
C ARG A 85 4.11 -12.78 -12.40
N GLY A 86 4.02 -11.48 -12.51
CA GLY A 86 2.90 -10.76 -13.09
C GLY A 86 3.33 -9.62 -14.00
N LYS A 87 2.34 -8.91 -14.51
CA LYS A 87 2.51 -7.71 -15.32
C LYS A 87 1.74 -6.57 -14.69
N ALA A 88 2.29 -5.37 -14.69
CA ALA A 88 1.58 -4.17 -14.29
C ALA A 88 1.51 -3.18 -15.46
N PHE A 89 0.33 -2.61 -15.64
CA PHE A 89 0.02 -1.70 -16.72
C PHE A 89 -0.29 -0.33 -16.13
N VAL A 90 0.46 0.69 -16.53
CA VAL A 90 0.22 2.06 -16.10
C VAL A 90 -1.13 2.55 -16.62
N GLN A 91 -1.91 3.19 -15.76
CA GLN A 91 -3.15 3.85 -16.15
C GLN A 91 -2.82 5.23 -16.77
N LYS A 92 -3.50 5.57 -17.85
CA LYS A 92 -3.31 6.86 -18.53
C LYS A 92 -3.61 8.03 -17.59
N ASN A 93 -2.89 9.13 -17.76
CA ASN A 93 -3.08 10.38 -17.02
C ASN A 93 -2.96 10.24 -15.48
N SER A 94 -2.16 9.29 -15.00
CA SER A 94 -1.97 9.04 -13.57
C SER A 94 -0.58 9.43 -13.04
N GLY A 95 0.25 10.07 -13.84
CA GLY A 95 1.65 10.32 -13.48
C GLY A 95 2.43 9.04 -13.17
N ASN A 96 2.06 7.90 -13.76
CA ASN A 96 2.56 6.55 -13.47
C ASN A 96 2.27 6.03 -12.05
N ALA A 97 1.53 6.77 -11.21
CA ALA A 97 1.26 6.39 -9.83
C ALA A 97 0.11 5.37 -9.68
N LYS A 98 -0.68 5.16 -10.74
CA LYS A 98 -1.76 4.17 -10.74
C LYS A 98 -1.47 3.10 -11.78
N LEU A 99 -1.36 1.84 -11.32
CA LEU A 99 -1.13 0.70 -12.17
C LEU A 99 -2.25 -0.34 -11.97
N ARG A 100 -2.38 -1.25 -12.93
CA ARG A 100 -3.18 -2.47 -12.81
C ARG A 100 -2.28 -3.68 -12.90
N VAL A 101 -2.17 -4.43 -11.80
CA VAL A 101 -1.34 -5.62 -11.71
C VAL A 101 -2.14 -6.86 -12.06
N GLN A 102 -1.57 -7.73 -12.89
CA GLN A 102 -2.15 -8.98 -13.35
C GLN A 102 -1.19 -10.13 -13.09
N PHE A 103 -1.54 -11.00 -12.15
CA PHE A 103 -0.85 -12.27 -11.93
C PHE A 103 -1.52 -13.42 -12.68
N PHE A 104 -2.84 -13.39 -12.80
CA PHE A 104 -3.63 -14.42 -13.50
C PHE A 104 -4.62 -13.76 -14.46
N TRP A 105 -4.62 -14.19 -15.69
CA TRP A 105 -5.60 -13.73 -16.67
C TRP A 105 -7.00 -14.31 -16.35
N PRO A 106 -8.09 -13.55 -16.45
CA PRO A 106 -8.20 -12.14 -16.88
C PRO A 106 -8.14 -11.12 -15.73
N PHE A 107 -7.89 -11.51 -14.50
CA PHE A 107 -8.03 -10.69 -13.30
C PHE A 107 -6.91 -9.66 -13.17
N ARG A 108 -7.30 -8.42 -12.83
CA ARG A 108 -6.38 -7.31 -12.56
C ARG A 108 -6.77 -6.64 -11.26
N GLY A 109 -5.78 -6.31 -10.42
CA GLY A 109 -5.94 -5.53 -9.20
C GLY A 109 -5.37 -4.12 -9.37
N ASP A 110 -6.04 -3.14 -8.77
CA ASP A 110 -5.49 -1.79 -8.70
C ASP A 110 -4.31 -1.73 -7.73
N TYR A 111 -3.27 -1.01 -8.14
CA TYR A 111 -2.01 -0.81 -7.43
C TYR A 111 -1.70 0.69 -7.51
N TRP A 112 -1.99 1.41 -6.43
CA TRP A 112 -1.83 2.84 -6.35
C TRP A 112 -0.68 3.18 -5.41
N ILE A 113 0.28 3.94 -5.89
CA ILE A 113 1.39 4.45 -5.09
C ILE A 113 0.91 5.74 -4.44
N ILE A 114 0.66 5.65 -3.11
CA ILE A 114 0.02 6.72 -2.33
C ILE A 114 0.99 7.55 -1.51
N ASP A 115 2.21 7.02 -1.30
CA ASP A 115 3.32 7.73 -0.66
C ASP A 115 4.63 7.18 -1.22
N LEU A 116 5.61 8.05 -1.42
CA LEU A 116 6.90 7.71 -2.02
C LEU A 116 7.94 8.72 -1.55
N ALA A 117 9.07 8.21 -1.04
CA ALA A 117 10.20 9.07 -0.69
C ALA A 117 10.79 9.73 -1.94
N ASP A 118 11.25 10.98 -1.82
CA ASP A 118 11.88 11.72 -2.93
C ASP A 118 13.12 11.01 -3.48
N ASP A 119 13.85 10.29 -2.61
CA ASP A 119 15.01 9.47 -2.96
C ASP A 119 14.64 8.04 -3.40
N TYR A 120 13.35 7.66 -3.37
CA TYR A 120 12.83 6.33 -3.65
C TYR A 120 13.29 5.26 -2.63
N SER A 121 13.63 5.65 -1.41
CA SER A 121 14.03 4.71 -0.35
C SER A 121 12.87 3.91 0.22
N TYR A 122 11.65 4.45 0.22
CA TYR A 122 10.41 3.74 0.57
C TYR A 122 9.27 4.09 -0.38
N ALA A 123 8.26 3.22 -0.42
CA ALA A 123 6.98 3.43 -1.09
C ALA A 123 5.83 2.84 -0.27
N VAL A 124 4.68 3.48 -0.33
CA VAL A 124 3.43 2.95 0.23
C VAL A 124 2.44 2.72 -0.89
N VAL A 125 1.89 1.53 -0.93
CA VAL A 125 1.01 1.08 -2.00
C VAL A 125 -0.31 0.62 -1.43
N SER A 126 -1.40 0.99 -2.09
CA SER A 126 -2.74 0.58 -1.69
C SER A 126 -3.65 0.32 -2.89
N HIS A 127 -4.78 -0.32 -2.62
CA HIS A 127 -5.95 -0.34 -3.49
C HIS A 127 -6.85 0.88 -3.16
N PRO A 128 -7.56 1.47 -4.13
CA PRO A 128 -8.40 2.66 -3.90
C PRO A 128 -9.45 2.52 -2.80
N ASN A 129 -9.91 1.31 -2.50
CA ASN A 129 -10.86 1.05 -1.41
C ASN A 129 -10.20 0.86 -0.02
N ARG A 130 -8.87 1.02 0.11
CA ARG A 130 -8.07 0.84 1.34
C ARG A 130 -8.07 -0.57 1.94
N ASN A 131 -8.61 -1.59 1.23
CA ASN A 131 -8.63 -2.97 1.73
C ASN A 131 -7.28 -3.69 1.58
N TYR A 132 -6.32 -3.08 0.90
CA TYR A 132 -4.98 -3.58 0.67
C TYR A 132 -3.98 -2.48 0.94
N LEU A 133 -2.92 -2.81 1.65
CA LEU A 133 -1.85 -1.87 2.00
C LEU A 133 -0.52 -2.61 2.07
N TRP A 134 0.52 -2.01 1.51
CA TRP A 134 1.91 -2.45 1.61
C TRP A 134 2.82 -1.25 1.89
N ILE A 135 3.71 -1.40 2.85
CA ILE A 135 4.83 -0.48 3.10
C ILE A 135 6.08 -1.18 2.60
N LEU A 136 6.73 -0.60 1.63
CA LEU A 136 7.90 -1.14 0.94
C LEU A 136 9.14 -0.29 1.24
N SER A 137 10.32 -0.93 1.30
CA SER A 137 11.61 -0.28 1.50
C SER A 137 12.66 -0.85 0.57
N ARG A 138 13.70 -0.05 0.25
CA ARG A 138 14.88 -0.54 -0.47
C ARG A 138 15.80 -1.39 0.41
N THR A 139 15.63 -1.34 1.71
CA THR A 139 16.37 -2.14 2.69
C THR A 139 15.43 -3.06 3.45
N PRO A 140 15.89 -4.22 3.94
CA PRO A 140 15.06 -5.15 4.71
C PRO A 140 14.62 -4.61 6.07
N GLU A 141 15.22 -3.52 6.51
CA GLU A 141 14.87 -2.77 7.72
C GLU A 141 14.55 -1.33 7.36
N MET A 142 13.60 -0.74 8.05
CA MET A 142 13.21 0.67 7.90
C MET A 142 13.49 1.40 9.22
N ASP A 143 14.01 2.61 9.13
CA ASP A 143 14.18 3.50 10.26
C ASP A 143 12.83 3.74 10.96
N GLU A 144 12.79 3.61 12.29
CA GLU A 144 11.53 3.72 13.08
C GLU A 144 10.89 5.11 12.99
N LYS A 145 11.67 6.16 12.78
CA LYS A 145 11.14 7.52 12.61
C LYS A 145 10.45 7.66 11.25
N ILE A 146 11.04 7.08 10.20
CA ILE A 146 10.43 7.02 8.85
C ILE A 146 9.13 6.20 8.93
N TYR A 147 9.19 5.02 9.53
CA TYR A 147 8.02 4.14 9.70
C TYR A 147 6.89 4.83 10.45
N SER A 148 7.18 5.45 11.60
CA SER A 148 6.18 6.19 12.39
C SER A 148 5.58 7.36 11.62
N GLY A 149 6.38 8.06 10.82
CA GLY A 149 5.89 9.14 9.95
C GLY A 149 4.92 8.63 8.87
N ILE A 150 5.21 7.47 8.26
CA ILE A 150 4.31 6.80 7.32
C ILE A 150 2.99 6.44 8.02
N LEU A 151 3.04 5.84 9.21
CA LEU A 151 1.85 5.48 9.98
C LEU A 151 0.97 6.69 10.29
N GLY A 152 1.57 7.83 10.66
CA GLY A 152 0.84 9.08 10.86
C GLY A 152 0.04 9.49 9.62
N ARG A 153 0.68 9.54 8.46
CA ARG A 153 0.03 9.91 7.19
C ARG A 153 -1.05 8.90 6.76
N LEU A 154 -0.84 7.61 7.01
CA LEU A 154 -1.85 6.57 6.74
C LEU A 154 -3.08 6.73 7.62
N LYS A 155 -2.90 7.04 8.90
CA LYS A 155 -4.00 7.33 9.83
C LYS A 155 -4.83 8.51 9.36
N ASP A 156 -4.18 9.61 8.94
CA ASP A 156 -4.85 10.80 8.41
C ASP A 156 -5.63 10.51 7.13
N GLN A 157 -5.18 9.53 6.33
CA GLN A 157 -5.88 9.04 5.14
C GLN A 157 -6.96 8.00 5.43
N GLY A 158 -7.22 7.67 6.71
CA GLY A 158 -8.29 6.76 7.12
C GLY A 158 -7.97 5.27 6.97
N PHE A 159 -6.70 4.90 7.03
CA PHE A 159 -6.29 3.50 7.10
C PHE A 159 -6.42 2.95 8.54
N ASP A 160 -6.85 1.71 8.65
CA ASP A 160 -6.91 0.97 9.90
C ASP A 160 -5.53 0.38 10.23
N LEU A 161 -4.82 1.01 11.19
CA LEU A 161 -3.48 0.57 11.55
C LEU A 161 -3.47 -0.66 12.47
N ASP A 162 -4.61 -1.02 13.08
CA ASP A 162 -4.70 -2.15 14.02
C ASP A 162 -4.56 -3.50 13.30
N ILE A 163 -4.90 -3.55 12.01
CA ILE A 163 -4.75 -4.75 11.19
C ILE A 163 -3.41 -4.82 10.44
N LEU A 164 -2.58 -3.77 10.51
CA LEU A 164 -1.29 -3.73 9.82
C LEU A 164 -0.29 -4.67 10.50
N GLN A 165 0.30 -5.57 9.74
CA GLN A 165 1.25 -6.58 10.23
C GLN A 165 2.65 -6.30 9.69
N LYS A 166 3.66 -6.28 10.58
CA LYS A 166 5.07 -6.22 10.18
C LYS A 166 5.49 -7.53 9.52
N THR A 167 6.21 -7.44 8.42
CA THR A 167 6.77 -8.59 7.72
C THR A 167 8.14 -8.92 8.28
N ILE A 168 8.36 -10.18 8.66
CA ILE A 168 9.66 -10.63 9.18
C ILE A 168 10.64 -10.77 8.00
N GLN A 169 11.68 -9.96 7.98
CA GLN A 169 12.71 -9.95 6.95
C GLN A 169 14.01 -10.63 7.37
N ARG A 170 14.29 -10.74 8.68
CA ARG A 170 15.50 -11.37 9.25
C ARG A 170 15.12 -12.35 10.36
N SER A 171 15.99 -13.34 10.62
CA SER A 171 15.92 -14.14 11.84
C SER A 171 16.21 -13.23 13.04
N LEU A 172 15.48 -13.43 14.14
CA LEU A 172 15.73 -12.75 15.40
C LEU A 172 17.04 -13.26 16.01
#